data_c86fa743fd1bd3c695012983e42069d4
#
_entry.id   c86fa743fd1bd3c695012983e42069d4
#
_cell.length_a   1.000
_cell.length_b   1.000
_cell.length_c   1.000
_cell.angle_alpha   90.00
_cell.angle_beta   90.00
_cell.angle_gamma   90.00
#
_symmetry.space_group_name_H-M   'P 1'
#
loop_
_entity.id
_entity.type
_entity.pdbx_description
1 polymer ?
#
loop_
_entity_poly.entity_id
_entity_poly.type
_entity_poly.pdbx_seq_one_letter_code
_entity_poly.pdbx_strand_id
1 'polypeptide(L)'
;MHRTVAIQRNDKIQCIDMRHRIAVIGGGPAGLTFARVLHRHGHSATVFERDPSPGARPPGGTLDLHENLGQLALDKAGLLAEFQALSRPEGQAMRILDVDGTVLRDWRPRPDDRANPEIDRGQLRDLLLGPLDVQWGRGVTEVEPGTRDGVPVRFADGRQETFDLVVGADGAWSRVRPAVSSATPHYTGVTVVETSLDDVDTRHPDLARLIGDGSMAVYGMNRALVAQRNSGGHVKVYAQFRAPLDWHTNLERHMGLNRRAGLDAGLDLADAEAVRSSLLALFDGWAAPVLDLLRHGTAFVHRPLYVLPVSHTWAHVPGVTLLGDAAHLMPPLGVGANLAMLEGAELAESVASAPGPGDLDDAVRAFEERMWARAGRWAKITTAGLERLVSPDPAEALAFFDELQPS
;
A
#
# COMPACT_ATOMS: atom_id res chain seq x y z
N MET A 1 26.67 -75.93 5.25
CA MET A 1 26.53 -75.12 4.08
C MET A 1 25.13 -74.44 4.06
N HIS A 2 24.99 -73.27 4.61
CA HIS A 2 23.73 -72.52 4.63
C HIS A 2 23.85 -71.40 3.58
N ARG A 3 23.03 -71.49 2.56
CA ARG A 3 22.89 -70.39 1.56
C ARG A 3 21.91 -69.40 2.12
N THR A 4 22.42 -68.20 2.43
CA THR A 4 21.60 -67.04 2.73
C THR A 4 21.16 -66.44 1.40
N VAL A 5 19.85 -66.40 1.13
CA VAL A 5 19.24 -65.68 -0.02
C VAL A 5 19.00 -64.26 0.46
N ALA A 6 19.76 -63.30 -0.09
CA ALA A 6 19.51 -61.88 0.09
C ALA A 6 18.39 -61.46 -0.87
N ILE A 7 17.26 -61.09 -0.31
CA ILE A 7 16.19 -60.39 -1.06
C ILE A 7 16.54 -58.92 -1.06
N GLN A 8 17.02 -58.41 -2.21
CA GLN A 8 17.10 -56.96 -2.47
C GLN A 8 15.69 -56.45 -2.73
N ARG A 9 15.12 -55.74 -1.75
CA ARG A 9 13.98 -54.85 -1.99
C ARG A 9 14.50 -53.54 -2.52
N ASN A 10 14.26 -53.27 -3.82
CA ASN A 10 14.38 -51.96 -4.44
C ASN A 10 13.20 -51.09 -4.04
N ASP A 11 13.20 -50.55 -2.85
CA ASP A 11 12.30 -49.46 -2.50
C ASP A 11 12.94 -48.16 -3.02
N LYS A 12 12.71 -47.87 -4.31
CA LYS A 12 12.74 -46.49 -4.76
C LYS A 12 11.56 -45.81 -4.12
N ILE A 13 11.80 -45.12 -3.01
CA ILE A 13 10.91 -44.06 -2.53
C ILE A 13 10.92 -43.05 -3.65
N GLN A 14 9.91 -43.07 -4.53
CA GLN A 14 9.58 -41.95 -5.37
C GLN A 14 9.19 -40.83 -4.41
N CYS A 15 10.09 -39.91 -4.13
CA CYS A 15 9.71 -38.58 -3.62
C CYS A 15 8.78 -38.01 -4.68
N ILE A 16 7.47 -38.13 -4.44
CA ILE A 16 6.48 -37.35 -5.14
C ILE A 16 6.77 -35.92 -4.70
N ASP A 17 7.38 -35.15 -5.59
CA ASP A 17 7.60 -33.72 -5.43
C ASP A 17 6.21 -33.06 -5.48
N MET A 18 5.53 -33.06 -4.31
CA MET A 18 4.18 -32.48 -4.15
C MET A 18 4.33 -30.98 -4.06
N ARG A 19 4.71 -30.35 -5.18
CA ARG A 19 4.71 -28.89 -5.29
C ARG A 19 3.29 -28.42 -5.39
N HIS A 20 2.85 -27.70 -4.38
CA HIS A 20 1.57 -27.02 -4.41
C HIS A 20 1.54 -26.02 -5.57
N ARG A 21 0.46 -26.00 -6.34
CA ARG A 21 0.18 -24.97 -7.34
C ARG A 21 -0.35 -23.73 -6.63
N ILE A 22 0.49 -22.72 -6.49
CA ILE A 22 0.16 -21.50 -5.74
C ILE A 22 -0.04 -20.34 -6.72
N ALA A 23 -1.19 -19.69 -6.65
CA ALA A 23 -1.48 -18.45 -7.35
C ALA A 23 -1.42 -17.26 -6.39
N VAL A 24 -0.70 -16.21 -6.78
CA VAL A 24 -0.71 -14.91 -6.12
C VAL A 24 -1.43 -13.91 -7.01
N ILE A 25 -2.54 -13.37 -6.55
CA ILE A 25 -3.32 -12.41 -7.31
C ILE A 25 -2.94 -11.00 -6.89
N GLY A 26 -2.18 -10.30 -7.75
CA GLY A 26 -1.66 -8.96 -7.53
C GLY A 26 -0.14 -8.91 -7.36
N GLY A 27 0.53 -8.14 -8.23
CA GLY A 27 1.96 -7.84 -8.22
C GLY A 27 2.32 -6.59 -7.42
N GLY A 28 1.61 -6.34 -6.32
CA GLY A 28 1.91 -5.30 -5.33
C GLY A 28 2.95 -5.76 -4.28
N PRO A 29 3.31 -4.87 -3.32
CA PRO A 29 4.33 -5.19 -2.30
C PRO A 29 4.03 -6.49 -1.53
N ALA A 30 2.79 -6.75 -1.14
CA ALA A 30 2.39 -7.97 -0.43
C ALA A 30 2.67 -9.24 -1.26
N GLY A 31 2.11 -9.29 -2.48
CA GLY A 31 2.20 -10.46 -3.34
C GLY A 31 3.61 -10.75 -3.81
N LEU A 32 4.36 -9.70 -4.18
CA LEU A 32 5.76 -9.85 -4.59
C LEU A 32 6.64 -10.29 -3.42
N THR A 33 6.44 -9.76 -2.21
CA THR A 33 7.19 -10.20 -1.02
C THR A 33 6.89 -11.66 -0.68
N PHE A 34 5.61 -12.08 -0.71
CA PHE A 34 5.24 -13.47 -0.55
C PHE A 34 5.97 -14.38 -1.55
N ALA A 35 5.85 -14.07 -2.84
CA ALA A 35 6.46 -14.87 -3.90
C ALA A 35 8.01 -14.89 -3.78
N ARG A 36 8.62 -13.75 -3.39
CA ARG A 36 10.08 -13.65 -3.23
C ARG A 36 10.60 -14.49 -2.07
N VAL A 37 9.96 -14.44 -0.91
CA VAL A 37 10.32 -15.25 0.26
C VAL A 37 10.08 -16.72 -0.04
N LEU A 38 8.95 -17.08 -0.64
CA LEU A 38 8.64 -18.45 -1.03
C LEU A 38 9.69 -19.03 -2.00
N HIS A 39 10.10 -18.24 -3.00
CA HIS A 39 11.16 -18.60 -3.93
C HIS A 39 12.50 -18.86 -3.22
N ARG A 40 12.85 -18.04 -2.24
CA ARG A 40 14.07 -18.23 -1.42
C ARG A 40 14.05 -19.56 -0.66
N HIS A 41 12.88 -20.04 -0.29
CA HIS A 41 12.70 -21.36 0.34
C HIS A 41 12.63 -22.53 -0.65
N GLY A 42 12.87 -22.29 -1.95
CA GLY A 42 12.92 -23.33 -2.99
C GLY A 42 11.56 -23.74 -3.55
N HIS A 43 10.49 -22.99 -3.21
CA HIS A 43 9.16 -23.18 -3.74
C HIS A 43 8.85 -22.14 -4.84
N SER A 44 7.78 -22.37 -5.60
CA SER A 44 7.34 -21.46 -6.65
C SER A 44 5.88 -21.08 -6.50
N ALA A 45 5.56 -19.84 -6.85
CA ALA A 45 4.20 -19.37 -7.04
C ALA A 45 4.12 -18.58 -8.35
N THR A 46 2.98 -18.63 -9.03
CA THR A 46 2.72 -17.77 -10.20
C THR A 46 2.01 -16.51 -9.73
N VAL A 47 2.60 -15.35 -10.03
CA VAL A 47 1.99 -14.05 -9.73
C VAL A 47 1.21 -13.58 -10.95
N PHE A 48 -0.09 -13.29 -10.77
CA PHE A 48 -0.97 -12.75 -11.80
C PHE A 48 -1.20 -11.26 -11.56
N GLU A 49 -0.81 -10.43 -12.51
CA GLU A 49 -0.96 -8.98 -12.43
C GLU A 49 -1.80 -8.47 -13.61
N ARG A 50 -2.78 -7.60 -13.30
CA ARG A 50 -3.67 -7.02 -14.33
C ARG A 50 -2.98 -5.96 -15.20
N ASP A 51 -1.96 -5.28 -14.66
CA ASP A 51 -1.19 -4.32 -15.44
C ASP A 51 -0.47 -5.03 -16.60
N PRO A 52 -0.40 -4.41 -17.79
CA PRO A 52 0.18 -5.07 -18.97
C PRO A 52 1.70 -5.23 -18.89
N SER A 53 2.40 -4.49 -18.02
CA SER A 53 3.85 -4.55 -17.85
C SER A 53 4.30 -3.93 -16.54
N PRO A 54 5.54 -4.12 -16.09
CA PRO A 54 6.10 -3.48 -14.89
C PRO A 54 6.01 -1.94 -14.91
N GLY A 55 6.21 -1.33 -16.08
CA GLY A 55 6.21 0.13 -16.27
C GLY A 55 4.83 0.74 -16.58
N ALA A 56 3.75 -0.01 -16.52
CA ALA A 56 2.42 0.47 -16.92
C ALA A 56 1.82 1.54 -16.00
N ARG A 57 2.24 1.56 -14.73
CA ARG A 57 1.82 2.61 -13.78
C ARG A 57 2.87 3.72 -13.73
N PRO A 58 2.44 4.99 -13.66
CA PRO A 58 3.36 6.08 -13.39
C PRO A 58 4.05 5.87 -12.04
N PRO A 59 5.25 6.43 -11.84
CA PRO A 59 5.93 6.40 -10.56
C PRO A 59 4.98 6.86 -9.45
N GLY A 60 4.83 6.08 -8.40
CA GLY A 60 4.07 6.42 -7.20
C GLY A 60 4.85 7.41 -6.33
N GLY A 61 4.35 7.65 -5.12
CA GLY A 61 5.10 8.30 -4.07
C GLY A 61 6.19 7.38 -3.50
N THR A 62 6.72 7.76 -2.37
CA THR A 62 7.70 6.98 -1.60
C THR A 62 7.01 6.18 -0.47
N LEU A 63 7.73 5.28 0.13
CA LEU A 63 7.34 4.48 1.30
C LEU A 63 8.45 4.51 2.33
N ASP A 64 8.09 4.80 3.56
CA ASP A 64 8.92 4.59 4.74
C ASP A 64 8.87 3.11 5.14
N LEU A 65 10.01 2.41 5.15
CA LEU A 65 10.04 1.02 5.56
C LEU A 65 10.58 0.87 6.98
N HIS A 66 9.68 0.46 7.88
CA HIS A 66 9.95 0.33 9.30
C HIS A 66 10.84 -0.89 9.59
N GLU A 67 11.80 -0.75 10.52
CA GLU A 67 12.77 -1.77 10.88
C GLU A 67 12.12 -3.12 11.22
N ASN A 68 11.08 -3.11 12.05
CA ASN A 68 10.41 -4.33 12.53
C ASN A 68 9.25 -4.81 11.65
N LEU A 69 9.03 -4.20 10.48
CA LEU A 69 7.93 -4.53 9.56
C LEU A 69 8.47 -4.73 8.14
N GLY A 70 8.49 -3.67 7.31
CA GLY A 70 8.89 -3.73 5.91
C GLY A 70 10.34 -4.14 5.71
N GLN A 71 11.28 -3.65 6.53
CA GLN A 71 12.69 -4.04 6.47
C GLN A 71 12.88 -5.50 6.91
N LEU A 72 12.17 -5.97 7.95
CA LEU A 72 12.18 -7.36 8.35
C LEU A 72 11.67 -8.28 7.23
N ALA A 73 10.64 -7.85 6.49
CA ALA A 73 10.16 -8.59 5.34
C ALA A 73 11.21 -8.66 4.21
N LEU A 74 11.95 -7.59 3.98
CA LEU A 74 13.06 -7.56 3.02
C LEU A 74 14.23 -8.43 3.47
N ASP A 75 14.55 -8.49 4.76
CA ASP A 75 15.55 -9.39 5.30
C ASP A 75 15.17 -10.86 5.04
N LYS A 76 13.91 -11.24 5.33
CA LYS A 76 13.36 -12.56 5.01
C LYS A 76 13.41 -12.88 3.51
N ALA A 77 13.23 -11.86 2.66
CA ALA A 77 13.36 -11.97 1.21
C ALA A 77 14.83 -12.01 0.73
N GLY A 78 15.81 -11.73 1.60
CA GLY A 78 17.23 -11.61 1.28
C GLY A 78 17.56 -10.35 0.48
N LEU A 79 16.83 -9.26 0.67
CA LEU A 79 16.91 -8.00 -0.10
C LEU A 79 17.22 -6.77 0.78
N LEU A 80 17.51 -6.98 2.07
CA LEU A 80 17.72 -5.85 3.00
C LEU A 80 18.94 -4.99 2.61
N ALA A 81 20.03 -5.60 2.16
CA ALA A 81 21.24 -4.88 1.78
C ALA A 81 21.02 -4.02 0.52
N GLU A 82 20.34 -4.57 -0.49
CA GLU A 82 19.98 -3.85 -1.71
C GLU A 82 19.01 -2.71 -1.42
N PHE A 83 18.03 -2.93 -0.54
CA PHE A 83 17.15 -1.88 -0.05
C PHE A 83 17.93 -0.76 0.62
N GLN A 84 18.84 -1.08 1.53
CA GLN A 84 19.65 -0.08 2.23
C GLN A 84 20.51 0.77 1.27
N ALA A 85 20.94 0.18 0.15
CA ALA A 85 21.69 0.89 -0.89
C ALA A 85 20.81 1.85 -1.72
N LEU A 86 19.52 1.58 -1.85
CA LEU A 86 18.55 2.37 -2.62
C LEU A 86 17.77 3.36 -1.77
N SER A 87 17.63 3.09 -0.48
CA SER A 87 16.81 3.88 0.43
C SER A 87 17.44 5.24 0.76
N ARG A 88 16.58 6.17 1.15
CA ARG A 88 16.91 7.54 1.52
C ARG A 88 16.65 7.77 3.00
N PRO A 89 17.68 7.65 3.88
CA PRO A 89 17.52 7.92 5.30
C PRO A 89 17.08 9.35 5.61
N GLU A 90 17.53 10.33 4.82
CA GLU A 90 17.14 11.74 4.92
C GLU A 90 15.63 11.95 4.68
N GLY A 91 14.99 11.06 3.94
CA GLY A 91 13.54 11.08 3.67
C GLY A 91 12.68 10.93 4.93
N GLN A 92 13.23 10.46 6.04
CA GLN A 92 12.57 10.41 7.36
C GLN A 92 12.31 11.80 7.96
N ALA A 93 12.92 12.86 7.40
CA ALA A 93 12.67 14.22 7.86
C ALA A 93 11.18 14.57 7.72
N MET A 94 10.62 15.19 8.75
CA MET A 94 9.24 15.63 8.77
C MET A 94 9.14 17.06 9.28
N ARG A 95 8.48 17.91 8.51
CA ARG A 95 8.22 19.30 8.88
C ARG A 95 6.73 19.55 8.94
N ILE A 96 6.25 20.15 10.04
CA ILE A 96 4.86 20.57 10.19
C ILE A 96 4.81 22.08 10.29
N LEU A 97 3.95 22.68 9.47
CA LEU A 97 3.70 24.12 9.46
C LEU A 97 2.24 24.38 9.84
N ASP A 98 1.99 25.59 10.33
CA ASP A 98 0.64 26.14 10.37
C ASP A 98 0.22 26.72 9.01
N VAL A 99 -1.02 27.19 8.93
CA VAL A 99 -1.59 27.76 7.68
C VAL A 99 -0.91 29.06 7.24
N ASP A 100 -0.26 29.77 8.15
CA ASP A 100 0.50 31.00 7.89
C ASP A 100 1.93 30.69 7.39
N GLY A 101 2.28 29.42 7.30
CA GLY A 101 3.59 28.97 6.85
C GLY A 101 4.67 28.98 7.94
N THR A 102 4.29 29.20 9.20
CA THR A 102 5.22 29.13 10.36
C THR A 102 5.56 27.68 10.66
N VAL A 103 6.83 27.34 10.79
CA VAL A 103 7.27 26.00 11.15
C VAL A 103 6.98 25.72 12.61
N LEU A 104 6.10 24.76 12.87
CA LEU A 104 5.72 24.29 14.22
C LEU A 104 6.64 23.15 14.70
N ARG A 105 7.03 22.25 13.79
CA ARG A 105 7.95 21.13 14.05
C ARG A 105 8.87 20.93 12.86
N ASP A 106 10.13 20.57 13.13
CA ASP A 106 11.15 20.23 12.12
C ASP A 106 11.98 19.07 12.67
N TRP A 107 11.51 17.84 12.47
CA TRP A 107 12.22 16.62 12.88
C TRP A 107 13.17 16.18 11.77
N ARG A 108 14.41 15.93 12.13
CA ARG A 108 15.44 15.46 11.20
C ARG A 108 16.07 14.19 11.73
N PRO A 109 16.20 13.17 10.88
CA PRO A 109 16.89 11.95 11.28
C PRO A 109 18.38 12.24 11.51
N ARG A 110 19.02 11.42 12.33
CA ARG A 110 20.49 11.38 12.38
C ARG A 110 21.02 10.78 11.07
N PRO A 111 22.24 11.12 10.65
CA PRO A 111 22.80 10.63 9.38
C PRO A 111 22.86 9.10 9.25
N ASP A 112 22.94 8.40 10.38
CA ASP A 112 22.99 6.94 10.48
C ASP A 112 21.65 6.30 10.87
N ASP A 113 20.58 7.09 10.96
CA ASP A 113 19.26 6.60 11.32
C ASP A 113 18.66 5.75 10.19
N ARG A 114 18.35 4.51 10.51
CA ARG A 114 17.78 3.51 9.60
C ARG A 114 16.44 2.96 10.09
N ALA A 115 15.78 3.64 11.01
CA ALA A 115 14.53 3.15 11.58
C ALA A 115 13.41 3.04 10.54
N ASN A 116 13.27 4.08 9.70
CA ASN A 116 12.20 4.16 8.72
C ASN A 116 12.65 4.84 7.40
N PRO A 117 13.78 4.42 6.77
CA PRO A 117 14.27 5.06 5.55
C PRO A 117 13.27 4.90 4.42
N GLU A 118 13.19 5.91 3.57
CA GLU A 118 12.26 5.95 2.47
C GLU A 118 12.82 5.31 1.19
N ILE A 119 11.94 4.70 0.41
CA ILE A 119 12.23 4.18 -0.94
C ILE A 119 11.10 4.52 -1.89
N ASP A 120 11.42 4.92 -3.11
CA ASP A 120 10.41 5.12 -4.14
C ASP A 120 9.68 3.82 -4.46
N ARG A 121 8.36 3.88 -4.61
CA ARG A 121 7.51 2.68 -4.85
C ARG A 121 7.93 1.91 -6.09
N GLY A 122 8.40 2.61 -7.13
CA GLY A 122 8.94 1.97 -8.34
C GLY A 122 10.19 1.16 -8.06
N GLN A 123 11.15 1.74 -7.34
CA GLN A 123 12.40 1.06 -6.95
C GLN A 123 12.13 -0.17 -6.07
N LEU A 124 11.22 -0.05 -5.09
CA LEU A 124 10.84 -1.19 -4.25
C LEU A 124 10.21 -2.31 -5.08
N ARG A 125 9.34 -1.98 -6.04
CA ARG A 125 8.73 -2.96 -6.93
C ARG A 125 9.77 -3.68 -7.78
N ASP A 126 10.70 -2.95 -8.39
CA ASP A 126 11.78 -3.52 -9.22
C ASP A 126 12.68 -4.44 -8.38
N LEU A 127 13.00 -4.05 -7.14
CA LEU A 127 13.75 -4.84 -6.19
C LEU A 127 13.05 -6.18 -5.86
N LEU A 128 11.74 -6.14 -5.62
CA LEU A 128 10.94 -7.30 -5.28
C LEU A 128 10.71 -8.24 -6.48
N LEU A 129 10.60 -7.71 -7.71
CA LEU A 129 10.34 -8.51 -8.90
C LEU A 129 11.40 -9.58 -9.14
N GLY A 130 12.68 -9.20 -9.22
CA GLY A 130 13.80 -10.15 -9.37
C GLY A 130 13.51 -11.31 -10.34
N PRO A 131 13.72 -12.59 -9.93
CA PRO A 131 13.53 -13.77 -10.77
C PRO A 131 12.09 -14.35 -10.74
N LEU A 132 11.10 -13.60 -10.29
CA LEU A 132 9.75 -14.12 -10.12
C LEU A 132 9.05 -14.33 -11.48
N ASP A 133 8.23 -15.39 -11.55
CA ASP A 133 7.29 -15.61 -12.66
C ASP A 133 6.05 -14.73 -12.48
N VAL A 134 6.00 -13.61 -13.19
CA VAL A 134 4.86 -12.67 -13.17
C VAL A 134 4.14 -12.71 -14.50
N GLN A 135 2.89 -13.10 -14.49
CA GLN A 135 2.00 -13.13 -15.63
C GLN A 135 1.29 -11.77 -15.77
N TRP A 136 1.90 -10.89 -16.56
CA TRP A 136 1.40 -9.53 -16.83
C TRP A 136 0.17 -9.55 -17.75
N GLY A 137 -0.75 -8.57 -17.55
CA GLY A 137 -1.98 -8.47 -18.32
C GLY A 137 -3.01 -9.55 -17.97
N ARG A 138 -2.79 -10.31 -16.91
CA ARG A 138 -3.63 -11.42 -16.45
C ARG A 138 -4.54 -11.01 -15.29
N GLY A 139 -5.50 -10.14 -15.59
CA GLY A 139 -6.49 -9.72 -14.59
C GLY A 139 -7.42 -10.88 -14.19
N VAL A 140 -7.58 -11.08 -12.86
CA VAL A 140 -8.57 -12.02 -12.30
C VAL A 140 -9.92 -11.32 -12.18
N THR A 141 -10.98 -12.03 -12.54
CA THR A 141 -12.36 -11.54 -12.43
C THR A 141 -13.11 -12.17 -11.27
N GLU A 142 -12.82 -13.44 -10.97
CA GLU A 142 -13.52 -14.21 -9.95
C GLU A 142 -12.64 -15.33 -9.39
N VAL A 143 -12.79 -15.59 -8.09
CA VAL A 143 -12.24 -16.76 -7.40
C VAL A 143 -13.41 -17.45 -6.70
N GLU A 144 -13.60 -18.72 -6.98
CA GLU A 144 -14.63 -19.53 -6.31
C GLU A 144 -14.04 -20.19 -5.05
N PRO A 145 -14.85 -20.45 -4.02
CA PRO A 145 -14.39 -21.21 -2.86
C PRO A 145 -13.79 -22.56 -3.26
N GLY A 146 -12.75 -22.98 -2.57
CA GLY A 146 -12.03 -24.21 -2.87
C GLY A 146 -12.92 -25.46 -2.79
N THR A 147 -12.61 -26.42 -3.66
CA THR A 147 -13.19 -27.76 -3.66
C THR A 147 -12.11 -28.80 -3.39
N ARG A 148 -12.43 -30.10 -3.41
CA ARG A 148 -11.41 -31.17 -3.31
C ARG A 148 -10.39 -31.14 -4.45
N ASP A 149 -10.75 -30.56 -5.59
CA ASP A 149 -9.91 -30.46 -6.79
C ASP A 149 -9.09 -29.16 -6.83
N GLY A 150 -9.20 -28.31 -5.78
CA GLY A 150 -8.52 -27.03 -5.62
C GLY A 150 -9.46 -25.82 -5.79
N VAL A 151 -8.86 -24.65 -5.93
CA VAL A 151 -9.52 -23.33 -6.00
C VAL A 151 -9.59 -22.87 -7.45
N PRO A 152 -10.78 -22.76 -8.06
CA PRO A 152 -10.94 -22.24 -9.41
C PRO A 152 -10.72 -20.71 -9.45
N VAL A 153 -9.90 -20.26 -10.41
CA VAL A 153 -9.63 -18.86 -10.69
C VAL A 153 -10.03 -18.53 -12.12
N ARG A 154 -10.87 -17.53 -12.31
CA ARG A 154 -11.32 -17.07 -13.63
C ARG A 154 -10.62 -15.76 -14.01
N PHE A 155 -10.09 -15.71 -15.22
CA PHE A 155 -9.37 -14.56 -15.75
C PHE A 155 -10.22 -13.73 -16.72
N ALA A 156 -9.82 -12.47 -16.92
CA ALA A 156 -10.53 -11.55 -17.81
C ALA A 156 -10.53 -11.97 -19.29
N ASP A 157 -9.59 -12.82 -19.70
CA ASP A 157 -9.51 -13.41 -21.05
C ASP A 157 -10.42 -14.63 -21.24
N GLY A 158 -11.22 -14.98 -20.22
CA GLY A 158 -12.14 -16.12 -20.22
C GLY A 158 -11.52 -17.47 -19.84
N ARG A 159 -10.20 -17.53 -19.62
CA ARG A 159 -9.54 -18.76 -19.12
C ARG A 159 -9.91 -19.02 -17.67
N GLN A 160 -9.86 -20.29 -17.30
CA GLN A 160 -10.01 -20.76 -15.92
C GLN A 160 -8.86 -21.71 -15.59
N GLU A 161 -8.27 -21.53 -14.43
CA GLU A 161 -7.22 -22.42 -13.90
C GLU A 161 -7.54 -22.77 -12.45
N THR A 162 -7.01 -23.90 -11.96
CA THR A 162 -7.25 -24.38 -10.60
C THR A 162 -5.93 -24.45 -9.85
N PHE A 163 -5.92 -24.01 -8.57
CA PHE A 163 -4.74 -23.94 -7.72
C PHE A 163 -5.00 -24.62 -6.37
N ASP A 164 -3.94 -25.07 -5.69
CA ASP A 164 -4.06 -25.60 -4.34
C ASP A 164 -4.19 -24.49 -3.30
N LEU A 165 -3.55 -23.32 -3.58
CA LEU A 165 -3.63 -22.12 -2.77
C LEU A 165 -3.75 -20.89 -3.66
N VAL A 166 -4.71 -20.03 -3.37
CA VAL A 166 -4.87 -18.69 -3.96
C VAL A 166 -4.66 -17.63 -2.89
N VAL A 167 -3.66 -16.78 -3.09
CA VAL A 167 -3.30 -15.67 -2.21
C VAL A 167 -3.78 -14.37 -2.85
N GLY A 168 -4.82 -13.76 -2.30
CA GLY A 168 -5.34 -12.46 -2.74
C GLY A 168 -4.51 -11.30 -2.20
N ALA A 169 -3.71 -10.68 -3.06
CA ALA A 169 -2.89 -9.50 -2.79
C ALA A 169 -3.22 -8.35 -3.78
N ASP A 170 -4.47 -8.32 -4.24
CA ASP A 170 -4.97 -7.50 -5.35
C ASP A 170 -5.56 -6.15 -4.91
N GLY A 171 -5.27 -5.75 -3.67
CA GLY A 171 -5.50 -4.41 -3.15
C GLY A 171 -6.94 -4.14 -2.71
N ALA A 172 -7.26 -2.86 -2.55
CA ALA A 172 -8.51 -2.38 -1.98
C ALA A 172 -9.77 -2.99 -2.61
N TRP A 173 -9.79 -3.14 -3.93
CA TRP A 173 -10.92 -3.65 -4.72
C TRP A 173 -10.72 -5.11 -5.13
N SER A 174 -10.25 -5.92 -4.17
CA SER A 174 -9.93 -7.33 -4.37
C SER A 174 -11.07 -8.11 -5.03
N ARG A 175 -10.69 -8.92 -6.03
CA ARG A 175 -11.54 -9.92 -6.68
C ARG A 175 -11.47 -11.27 -5.98
N VAL A 176 -10.48 -11.46 -5.11
CA VAL A 176 -10.36 -12.67 -4.30
C VAL A 176 -11.19 -12.58 -3.02
N ARG A 177 -11.30 -11.38 -2.41
CA ARG A 177 -12.03 -11.18 -1.14
C ARG A 177 -13.45 -11.77 -1.14
N PRO A 178 -14.28 -11.67 -2.20
CA PRO A 178 -15.60 -12.25 -2.20
C PRO A 178 -15.66 -13.77 -1.96
N ALA A 179 -14.57 -14.50 -2.21
CA ALA A 179 -14.49 -15.94 -1.92
C ALA A 179 -14.44 -16.25 -0.41
N VAL A 180 -14.02 -15.29 0.43
CA VAL A 180 -13.85 -15.49 1.88
C VAL A 180 -14.71 -14.55 2.72
N SER A 181 -15.11 -13.37 2.19
CA SER A 181 -15.81 -12.34 2.96
C SER A 181 -16.69 -11.47 2.06
N SER A 182 -17.85 -11.09 2.57
CA SER A 182 -18.74 -10.13 1.91
C SER A 182 -18.40 -8.66 2.19
N ALA A 183 -17.36 -8.39 2.99
CA ALA A 183 -16.96 -7.02 3.34
C ALA A 183 -16.50 -6.24 2.10
N THR A 184 -16.99 -5.02 1.98
CA THR A 184 -16.64 -4.09 0.90
C THR A 184 -16.03 -2.82 1.48
N PRO A 185 -15.08 -2.17 0.77
CA PRO A 185 -14.55 -0.88 1.19
C PRO A 185 -15.65 0.18 1.28
N HIS A 186 -15.62 0.99 2.32
CA HIS A 186 -16.49 2.14 2.48
C HIS A 186 -15.69 3.45 2.51
N TYR A 187 -16.32 4.53 2.03
CA TYR A 187 -15.71 5.85 1.98
C TYR A 187 -15.60 6.45 3.38
N THR A 188 -14.45 7.04 3.70
CA THR A 188 -14.15 7.62 5.03
C THR A 188 -14.71 9.02 5.26
N GLY A 189 -15.27 9.66 4.24
CA GLY A 189 -15.60 11.09 4.29
C GLY A 189 -14.39 12.00 4.00
N VAL A 190 -13.22 11.43 3.70
CA VAL A 190 -12.00 12.17 3.36
C VAL A 190 -11.60 11.85 1.94
N THR A 191 -11.36 12.89 1.16
CA THR A 191 -10.80 12.76 -0.19
C THR A 191 -9.40 13.35 -0.27
N VAL A 192 -8.63 12.87 -1.24
CA VAL A 192 -7.31 13.39 -1.58
C VAL A 192 -7.33 13.77 -3.05
N VAL A 193 -6.76 14.92 -3.38
CA VAL A 193 -6.39 15.25 -4.75
C VAL A 193 -4.88 15.30 -4.81
N GLU A 194 -4.32 14.39 -5.61
CA GLU A 194 -2.87 14.27 -5.80
C GLU A 194 -2.41 15.12 -6.97
N THR A 195 -1.25 15.76 -6.80
CA THR A 195 -0.48 16.35 -7.90
C THR A 195 1.00 16.10 -7.69
N SER A 196 1.85 16.53 -8.60
CA SER A 196 3.30 16.38 -8.46
C SER A 196 4.05 17.56 -9.07
N LEU A 197 5.29 17.74 -8.60
CA LEU A 197 6.28 18.69 -9.07
C LEU A 197 7.53 17.93 -9.45
N ASP A 198 8.08 18.21 -10.62
CA ASP A 198 9.33 17.61 -11.10
C ASP A 198 10.47 18.63 -11.03
N ASP A 199 11.69 18.14 -10.81
CA ASP A 199 12.92 18.96 -10.76
C ASP A 199 12.79 20.13 -9.77
N VAL A 200 12.17 19.89 -8.60
CA VAL A 200 11.83 20.96 -7.65
C VAL A 200 13.05 21.77 -7.22
N ASP A 201 14.22 21.14 -7.16
CA ASP A 201 15.49 21.80 -6.73
C ASP A 201 15.93 22.89 -7.71
N THR A 202 15.68 22.70 -8.99
CA THR A 202 16.08 23.66 -10.04
C THR A 202 14.93 24.58 -10.46
N ARG A 203 13.71 24.06 -10.55
CA ARG A 203 12.55 24.81 -11.04
C ARG A 203 11.86 25.62 -9.96
N HIS A 204 11.88 25.13 -8.71
CA HIS A 204 11.19 25.71 -7.57
C HIS A 204 12.04 25.68 -6.30
N PRO A 205 13.24 26.31 -6.29
CA PRO A 205 14.20 26.19 -5.18
C PRO A 205 13.65 26.67 -3.83
N ASP A 206 12.70 27.61 -3.83
CA ASP A 206 12.06 28.08 -2.60
C ASP A 206 11.12 27.01 -2.02
N LEU A 207 10.38 26.28 -2.86
CA LEU A 207 9.59 25.11 -2.45
C LEU A 207 10.49 23.97 -1.99
N ALA A 208 11.59 23.71 -2.68
CA ALA A 208 12.54 22.68 -2.26
C ALA A 208 13.05 22.94 -0.83
N ARG A 209 13.39 24.20 -0.51
CA ARG A 209 13.79 24.61 0.85
C ARG A 209 12.65 24.52 1.87
N LEU A 210 11.43 24.86 1.47
CA LEU A 210 10.25 24.79 2.32
C LEU A 210 9.95 23.34 2.70
N ILE A 211 9.95 22.43 1.72
CA ILE A 211 9.68 21.00 1.91
C ILE A 211 10.81 20.32 2.71
N GLY A 212 12.07 20.62 2.38
CA GLY A 212 13.24 19.94 2.96
C GLY A 212 13.54 18.61 2.30
N ASP A 213 14.17 17.69 3.03
CA ASP A 213 14.70 16.42 2.49
C ASP A 213 13.67 15.27 2.52
N GLY A 214 12.62 15.40 3.33
CA GLY A 214 11.59 14.37 3.53
C GLY A 214 10.19 14.86 3.22
N SER A 215 9.32 14.85 4.21
CA SER A 215 7.92 15.26 4.08
C SER A 215 7.65 16.59 4.79
N MET A 216 6.74 17.37 4.22
CA MET A 216 6.19 18.57 4.84
C MET A 216 4.67 18.45 4.88
N ALA A 217 4.05 18.87 5.98
CA ALA A 217 2.60 18.91 6.10
C ALA A 217 2.12 20.24 6.71
N VAL A 218 0.98 20.70 6.23
CA VAL A 218 0.26 21.86 6.77
C VAL A 218 -1.15 21.41 7.10
N TYR A 219 -1.58 21.62 8.33
CA TYR A 219 -2.89 21.21 8.82
C TYR A 219 -3.77 22.44 9.10
N GLY A 220 -4.97 22.42 8.57
CA GLY A 220 -6.02 23.40 8.84
C GLY A 220 -7.35 22.71 9.14
N MET A 221 -8.38 23.49 9.43
CA MET A 221 -9.72 22.96 9.73
C MET A 221 -10.21 22.02 8.63
N ASN A 222 -10.41 20.73 8.94
CA ASN A 222 -10.90 19.68 8.04
C ASN A 222 -10.07 19.46 6.76
N ARG A 223 -8.84 19.94 6.67
CA ARG A 223 -8.01 19.87 5.46
C ARG A 223 -6.52 19.92 5.77
N ALA A 224 -5.74 19.34 4.88
CA ALA A 224 -4.28 19.35 4.95
C ALA A 224 -3.66 19.45 3.55
N LEU A 225 -2.47 20.05 3.46
CA LEU A 225 -1.58 19.91 2.31
C LEU A 225 -0.32 19.17 2.77
N VAL A 226 -0.01 18.08 2.11
CA VAL A 226 1.18 17.28 2.39
C VAL A 226 2.04 17.24 1.13
N ALA A 227 3.32 17.55 1.27
CA ALA A 227 4.33 17.38 0.22
C ALA A 227 5.33 16.33 0.64
N GLN A 228 5.54 15.32 -0.19
CA GLN A 228 6.44 14.20 0.07
C GLN A 228 7.52 14.15 -1.01
N ARG A 229 8.78 14.26 -0.57
CA ARG A 229 9.92 14.27 -1.47
C ARG A 229 10.30 12.85 -1.87
N ASN A 230 10.44 12.63 -3.17
CA ASN A 230 10.94 11.42 -3.78
C ASN A 230 12.37 11.62 -4.32
N SER A 231 12.95 10.59 -4.87
CA SER A 231 14.23 10.66 -5.58
C SER A 231 14.19 11.61 -6.79
N GLY A 232 15.33 12.14 -7.20
CA GLY A 232 15.46 12.94 -8.43
C GLY A 232 14.74 14.29 -8.40
N GLY A 233 14.52 14.88 -7.22
CA GLY A 233 13.82 16.17 -7.11
C GLY A 233 12.32 16.11 -7.44
N HIS A 234 11.74 14.90 -7.50
CA HIS A 234 10.29 14.72 -7.63
C HIS A 234 9.61 14.92 -6.29
N VAL A 235 8.46 15.60 -6.26
CA VAL A 235 7.64 15.82 -5.07
C VAL A 235 6.21 15.43 -5.37
N LYS A 236 5.64 14.56 -4.54
CA LYS A 236 4.19 14.30 -4.51
C LYS A 236 3.51 15.28 -3.57
N VAL A 237 2.39 15.81 -4.02
CA VAL A 237 1.55 16.73 -3.23
C VAL A 237 0.16 16.12 -3.07
N TYR A 238 -0.33 16.12 -1.84
CA TYR A 238 -1.61 15.57 -1.45
C TYR A 238 -2.46 16.69 -0.81
N ALA A 239 -3.47 17.16 -1.53
CA ALA A 239 -4.50 18.01 -0.95
C ALA A 239 -5.58 17.12 -0.35
N GLN A 240 -5.62 17.05 0.98
CA GLN A 240 -6.55 16.21 1.75
C GLN A 240 -7.64 17.07 2.37
N PHE A 241 -8.90 16.65 2.30
CA PHE A 241 -10.00 17.39 2.92
C PHE A 241 -11.24 16.51 3.13
N ARG A 242 -12.06 16.89 4.12
CA ARG A 242 -13.37 16.26 4.32
C ARG A 242 -14.36 16.75 3.29
N ALA A 243 -14.98 15.81 2.58
CA ALA A 243 -15.99 16.11 1.59
C ALA A 243 -16.90 14.90 1.34
N PRO A 244 -18.14 15.08 0.84
CA PRO A 244 -18.93 13.99 0.26
C PRO A 244 -18.19 13.37 -0.94
N LEU A 245 -18.50 12.11 -1.25
CA LEU A 245 -17.84 11.41 -2.37
C LEU A 245 -18.03 12.13 -3.72
N ASP A 246 -19.17 12.76 -3.90
CA ASP A 246 -19.58 13.51 -5.10
C ASP A 246 -19.31 15.03 -5.02
N TRP A 247 -18.39 15.47 -4.14
CA TRP A 247 -18.07 16.88 -3.88
C TRP A 247 -17.84 17.69 -5.16
N HIS A 248 -17.24 17.09 -6.18
CA HIS A 248 -16.91 17.71 -7.46
C HIS A 248 -18.12 17.95 -8.36
N THR A 249 -19.24 17.28 -8.10
CA THR A 249 -20.47 17.48 -8.89
C THR A 249 -21.31 18.67 -8.43
N ASN A 250 -21.07 19.18 -7.20
CA ASN A 250 -21.81 20.30 -6.63
C ASN A 250 -20.94 21.10 -5.64
N LEU A 251 -19.94 21.78 -6.15
CA LEU A 251 -18.96 22.55 -5.38
C LEU A 251 -19.58 23.63 -4.49
N GLU A 252 -20.59 24.34 -4.98
CA GLU A 252 -21.25 25.41 -4.21
C GLU A 252 -21.88 24.89 -2.93
N ARG A 253 -22.55 23.74 -3.02
CA ARG A 253 -23.26 23.13 -1.88
C ARG A 253 -22.30 22.60 -0.83
N HIS A 254 -21.16 22.05 -1.26
CA HIS A 254 -20.26 21.31 -0.38
C HIS A 254 -19.11 22.14 0.17
N MET A 255 -18.70 23.20 -0.54
CA MET A 255 -17.54 24.01 -0.18
C MET A 255 -17.88 25.45 0.26
N GLY A 256 -19.14 25.86 0.18
CA GLY A 256 -19.56 27.22 0.53
C GLY A 256 -18.95 28.30 -0.38
N LEU A 257 -18.44 27.91 -1.55
CA LEU A 257 -17.85 28.81 -2.54
C LEU A 257 -18.96 29.63 -3.18
N ASN A 258 -18.96 30.92 -2.93
CA ASN A 258 -19.95 31.84 -3.46
C ASN A 258 -19.92 31.90 -5.02
N ARG A 259 -21.08 32.07 -5.62
CA ARG A 259 -21.43 32.18 -7.04
C ARG A 259 -20.52 32.99 -8.02
N ARG A 260 -19.36 33.49 -7.56
CA ARG A 260 -18.51 34.36 -8.40
C ARG A 260 -17.71 33.64 -9.50
N ALA A 261 -17.68 32.30 -9.50
CA ALA A 261 -16.82 31.52 -10.42
C ALA A 261 -17.55 30.83 -11.58
N GLY A 262 -18.87 31.00 -11.75
CA GLY A 262 -19.62 30.40 -12.88
C GLY A 262 -19.64 28.85 -12.85
N LEU A 263 -19.54 28.25 -11.68
CA LEU A 263 -19.40 26.78 -11.45
C LEU A 263 -20.76 26.08 -11.34
N ASP A 264 -21.79 26.53 -12.06
CA ASP A 264 -23.10 25.84 -12.12
C ASP A 264 -23.03 24.46 -12.79
N ALA A 265 -21.98 24.20 -13.57
CA ALA A 265 -21.65 22.87 -14.08
C ALA A 265 -20.59 22.24 -13.17
N GLY A 266 -20.79 20.98 -12.73
CA GLY A 266 -19.83 20.26 -11.87
C GLY A 266 -18.38 20.38 -12.38
N LEU A 267 -17.41 20.20 -11.46
CA LEU A 267 -15.98 20.24 -11.77
C LEU A 267 -15.60 19.03 -12.63
N ASP A 268 -15.10 19.30 -13.83
CA ASP A 268 -14.43 18.25 -14.62
C ASP A 268 -13.06 17.94 -14.01
N LEU A 269 -12.93 16.76 -13.44
CA LEU A 269 -11.67 16.30 -12.82
C LEU A 269 -10.54 16.06 -13.85
N ALA A 270 -10.84 16.04 -15.14
CA ALA A 270 -9.84 15.98 -16.21
C ALA A 270 -9.29 17.37 -16.57
N ASP A 271 -9.98 18.46 -16.21
CA ASP A 271 -9.52 19.83 -16.40
C ASP A 271 -8.59 20.25 -15.24
N ALA A 272 -7.30 20.14 -15.47
CA ALA A 272 -6.28 20.45 -14.44
C ALA A 272 -6.36 21.91 -13.95
N GLU A 273 -6.74 22.88 -14.82
CA GLU A 273 -6.85 24.29 -14.44
C GLU A 273 -8.08 24.54 -13.57
N ALA A 274 -9.21 23.93 -13.90
CA ALA A 274 -10.43 24.02 -13.12
C ALA A 274 -10.22 23.36 -11.72
N VAL A 275 -9.55 22.19 -11.67
CA VAL A 275 -9.21 21.53 -10.39
C VAL A 275 -8.27 22.39 -9.56
N ARG A 276 -7.20 22.95 -10.17
CA ARG A 276 -6.27 23.86 -9.47
C ARG A 276 -7.00 25.07 -8.88
N SER A 277 -7.82 25.74 -9.68
CA SER A 277 -8.58 26.91 -9.23
C SER A 277 -9.51 26.57 -8.07
N SER A 278 -10.19 25.43 -8.13
CA SER A 278 -11.07 24.95 -7.06
C SER A 278 -10.31 24.64 -5.77
N LEU A 279 -9.12 23.99 -5.88
CA LEU A 279 -8.27 23.72 -4.73
C LEU A 279 -7.72 25.00 -4.12
N LEU A 280 -7.25 25.96 -4.94
CA LEU A 280 -6.78 27.26 -4.44
C LEU A 280 -7.89 28.02 -3.69
N ALA A 281 -9.13 27.95 -4.18
CA ALA A 281 -10.28 28.52 -3.46
C ALA A 281 -10.60 27.76 -2.16
N LEU A 282 -10.46 26.42 -2.14
CA LEU A 282 -10.66 25.62 -0.93
C LEU A 282 -9.62 25.94 0.15
N PHE A 283 -8.38 26.18 -0.25
CA PHE A 283 -7.26 26.50 0.65
C PHE A 283 -7.01 28.01 0.77
N ASP A 284 -8.00 28.85 0.40
CA ASP A 284 -7.89 30.31 0.52
C ASP A 284 -7.52 30.74 1.94
N GLY A 285 -6.70 31.79 2.05
CA GLY A 285 -6.16 32.30 3.31
C GLY A 285 -4.90 31.56 3.81
N TRP A 286 -4.44 30.49 3.14
CA TRP A 286 -3.16 29.87 3.48
C TRP A 286 -1.98 30.66 2.88
N ALA A 287 -0.81 30.55 3.51
CA ALA A 287 0.40 31.24 3.07
C ALA A 287 0.74 30.96 1.61
N ALA A 288 1.12 32.02 0.88
CA ALA A 288 1.42 31.93 -0.54
C ALA A 288 2.46 30.84 -0.89
N PRO A 289 3.58 30.66 -0.14
CA PRO A 289 4.54 29.58 -0.40
C PRO A 289 3.95 28.18 -0.25
N VAL A 290 2.97 27.99 0.64
CA VAL A 290 2.26 26.72 0.81
C VAL A 290 1.35 26.46 -0.37
N LEU A 291 0.62 27.48 -0.84
CA LEU A 291 -0.26 27.38 -2.01
C LEU A 291 0.50 27.17 -3.33
N ASP A 292 1.79 27.49 -3.40
CA ASP A 292 2.62 27.25 -4.57
C ASP A 292 2.76 25.74 -4.87
N LEU A 293 2.58 24.87 -3.88
CA LEU A 293 2.44 23.42 -4.09
C LEU A 293 1.31 23.06 -5.06
N LEU A 294 0.19 23.80 -4.98
CA LEU A 294 -0.96 23.60 -5.86
C LEU A 294 -0.81 24.38 -7.17
N ARG A 295 -0.26 25.62 -7.12
CA ARG A 295 -0.08 26.46 -8.30
C ARG A 295 0.82 25.84 -9.35
N HIS A 296 1.86 25.14 -8.91
CA HIS A 296 2.83 24.51 -9.80
C HIS A 296 2.51 23.04 -10.16
N GLY A 297 1.47 22.44 -9.57
CA GLY A 297 1.00 21.13 -9.94
C GLY A 297 0.55 21.06 -11.41
N THR A 298 0.91 20.01 -12.13
CA THR A 298 0.67 19.92 -13.58
C THR A 298 -0.51 19.03 -13.94
N ALA A 299 -0.77 18.00 -13.16
CA ALA A 299 -1.89 17.07 -13.31
C ALA A 299 -2.49 16.78 -11.94
N PHE A 300 -3.80 16.54 -11.90
CA PHE A 300 -4.49 16.26 -10.64
C PHE A 300 -5.25 14.94 -10.74
N VAL A 301 -5.13 14.12 -9.70
CA VAL A 301 -5.78 12.81 -9.63
C VAL A 301 -6.61 12.73 -8.36
N HIS A 302 -7.91 12.49 -8.51
CA HIS A 302 -8.83 12.32 -7.38
C HIS A 302 -8.70 10.93 -6.77
N ARG A 303 -8.47 10.88 -5.45
CA ARG A 303 -8.27 9.66 -4.65
C ARG A 303 -9.15 9.70 -3.39
N PRO A 304 -10.42 9.35 -3.46
CA PRO A 304 -11.22 9.22 -2.26
C PRO A 304 -10.68 8.09 -1.38
N LEU A 305 -10.58 8.33 -0.07
CA LEU A 305 -10.05 7.34 0.86
C LEU A 305 -11.14 6.34 1.26
N TYR A 306 -10.85 5.07 1.01
CA TYR A 306 -11.70 3.95 1.39
C TYR A 306 -10.99 3.10 2.43
N VAL A 307 -11.76 2.45 3.28
CA VAL A 307 -11.30 1.50 4.30
C VAL A 307 -12.21 0.30 4.37
N LEU A 308 -11.70 -0.83 4.84
CA LEU A 308 -12.50 -1.96 5.29
C LEU A 308 -12.94 -1.73 6.75
N PRO A 309 -13.98 -2.44 7.23
CA PRO A 309 -14.37 -2.38 8.64
C PRO A 309 -13.17 -2.64 9.56
N VAL A 310 -13.04 -1.84 10.60
CA VAL A 310 -11.99 -2.02 11.61
C VAL A 310 -12.10 -3.42 12.21
N SER A 311 -10.97 -4.11 12.32
CA SER A 311 -10.92 -5.51 12.76
C SER A 311 -11.67 -6.48 11.84
N HIS A 312 -11.65 -6.25 10.51
CA HIS A 312 -12.17 -7.17 9.52
C HIS A 312 -11.51 -8.55 9.66
N THR A 313 -12.34 -9.57 9.74
CA THR A 313 -11.98 -10.99 9.79
C THR A 313 -12.96 -11.81 8.95
N TRP A 314 -12.65 -13.07 8.70
CA TRP A 314 -13.52 -14.01 7.98
C TRP A 314 -13.41 -15.42 8.55
N ALA A 315 -14.37 -16.28 8.27
CA ALA A 315 -14.24 -17.70 8.54
C ALA A 315 -13.22 -18.30 7.57
N HIS A 316 -12.22 -19.03 8.09
CA HIS A 316 -11.22 -19.67 7.25
C HIS A 316 -11.85 -20.50 6.12
N VAL A 317 -11.36 -20.29 4.89
CA VAL A 317 -11.78 -21.01 3.69
C VAL A 317 -10.58 -21.77 3.13
N PRO A 318 -10.62 -23.12 3.09
CA PRO A 318 -9.50 -23.91 2.60
C PRO A 318 -9.03 -23.47 1.20
N GLY A 319 -7.72 -23.31 1.06
CA GLY A 319 -7.07 -22.96 -0.19
C GLY A 319 -7.18 -21.50 -0.61
N VAL A 320 -7.83 -20.60 0.16
CA VAL A 320 -7.91 -19.16 -0.17
C VAL A 320 -7.56 -18.31 1.03
N THR A 321 -6.68 -17.33 0.83
CA THR A 321 -6.37 -16.31 1.86
C THR A 321 -6.12 -14.94 1.24
N LEU A 322 -6.02 -13.90 2.08
CA LEU A 322 -5.82 -12.51 1.67
C LEU A 322 -4.62 -11.89 2.38
N LEU A 323 -3.98 -10.91 1.72
CA LEU A 323 -2.87 -10.10 2.26
C LEU A 323 -3.09 -8.61 2.01
N GLY A 324 -2.54 -7.78 2.89
CA GLY A 324 -2.50 -6.33 2.74
C GLY A 324 -3.88 -5.70 2.54
N ASP A 325 -4.01 -4.74 1.61
CA ASP A 325 -5.26 -4.01 1.39
C ASP A 325 -6.44 -4.91 0.96
N ALA A 326 -6.17 -6.08 0.40
CA ALA A 326 -7.22 -7.07 0.12
C ALA A 326 -7.83 -7.62 1.40
N ALA A 327 -7.03 -7.74 2.47
CA ALA A 327 -7.44 -8.26 3.78
C ALA A 327 -7.93 -7.15 4.73
N HIS A 328 -7.23 -6.00 4.81
CA HIS A 328 -7.42 -5.02 5.88
C HIS A 328 -7.13 -3.57 5.45
N LEU A 329 -7.67 -3.14 4.31
CA LEU A 329 -7.54 -1.76 3.84
C LEU A 329 -7.80 -0.75 4.97
N MET A 330 -6.80 0.08 5.27
CA MET A 330 -6.83 1.06 6.35
C MET A 330 -6.37 2.44 5.86
N PRO A 331 -6.57 3.53 6.63
CA PRO A 331 -6.05 4.84 6.25
C PRO A 331 -4.54 4.84 6.00
N PRO A 332 -4.05 5.57 4.98
CA PRO A 332 -2.66 5.53 4.52
C PRO A 332 -1.72 6.36 5.41
N LEU A 333 -1.51 5.94 6.66
CA LEU A 333 -0.66 6.60 7.65
C LEU A 333 0.67 5.84 7.89
N GLY A 334 1.36 5.45 6.81
CA GLY A 334 2.72 4.89 6.81
C GLY A 334 2.80 3.37 7.02
N VAL A 335 1.84 2.73 7.71
CA VAL A 335 1.99 1.34 8.14
C VAL A 335 1.47 0.29 7.15
N GLY A 336 0.53 0.64 6.26
CA GLY A 336 -0.20 -0.34 5.44
C GLY A 336 0.69 -1.20 4.55
N ALA A 337 1.62 -0.59 3.80
CA ALA A 337 2.56 -1.32 2.95
C ALA A 337 3.55 -2.16 3.76
N ASN A 338 4.00 -1.66 4.90
CA ASN A 338 4.86 -2.35 5.84
C ASN A 338 4.23 -3.65 6.36
N LEU A 339 2.97 -3.58 6.80
CA LEU A 339 2.21 -4.76 7.23
C LEU A 339 2.03 -5.75 6.08
N ALA A 340 1.63 -5.26 4.91
CA ALA A 340 1.40 -6.07 3.72
C ALA A 340 2.65 -6.88 3.31
N MET A 341 3.84 -6.28 3.40
CA MET A 341 5.11 -6.94 3.13
C MET A 341 5.44 -7.98 4.20
N LEU A 342 5.31 -7.63 5.49
CA LEU A 342 5.58 -8.57 6.59
C LEU A 342 4.63 -9.78 6.53
N GLU A 343 3.36 -9.56 6.26
CA GLU A 343 2.35 -10.61 6.10
C GLU A 343 2.68 -11.53 4.93
N GLY A 344 3.10 -10.96 3.80
CA GLY A 344 3.58 -11.73 2.66
C GLY A 344 4.75 -12.64 3.03
N ALA A 345 5.73 -12.11 3.76
CA ALA A 345 6.89 -12.87 4.22
C ALA A 345 6.51 -13.98 5.21
N GLU A 346 5.70 -13.69 6.22
CA GLU A 346 5.27 -14.65 7.23
C GLU A 346 4.39 -15.77 6.65
N LEU A 347 3.49 -15.44 5.73
CA LEU A 347 2.69 -16.46 5.04
C LEU A 347 3.59 -17.37 4.19
N ALA A 348 4.58 -16.81 3.48
CA ALA A 348 5.50 -17.59 2.67
C ALA A 348 6.31 -18.58 3.50
N GLU A 349 6.82 -18.16 4.66
CA GLU A 349 7.52 -19.05 5.61
C GLU A 349 6.60 -20.16 6.15
N SER A 350 5.35 -19.81 6.49
CA SER A 350 4.35 -20.78 6.96
C SER A 350 4.04 -21.83 5.89
N VAL A 351 3.83 -21.40 4.64
CA VAL A 351 3.57 -22.26 3.48
C VAL A 351 4.78 -23.14 3.16
N ALA A 352 6.00 -22.57 3.16
CA ALA A 352 7.22 -23.30 2.87
C ALA A 352 7.54 -24.40 3.92
N SER A 353 7.04 -24.23 5.13
CA SER A 353 7.24 -25.17 6.24
C SER A 353 6.17 -26.28 6.31
N ALA A 354 5.13 -26.21 5.48
CA ALA A 354 4.02 -27.15 5.49
C ALA A 354 4.33 -28.37 4.59
N PRO A 355 4.52 -29.59 5.14
CA PRO A 355 4.95 -30.75 4.38
C PRO A 355 3.86 -31.39 3.51
N GLY A 356 2.58 -31.11 3.77
CA GLY A 356 1.46 -31.70 3.04
C GLY A 356 0.23 -30.81 2.94
N PRO A 357 -0.80 -31.22 2.16
CA PRO A 357 -1.98 -30.37 1.92
C PRO A 357 -2.77 -30.01 3.19
N GLY A 358 -2.91 -30.93 4.14
CA GLY A 358 -3.56 -30.67 5.43
C GLY A 358 -2.77 -29.68 6.29
N ASP A 359 -1.45 -29.82 6.29
CA ASP A 359 -0.55 -28.94 7.03
C ASP A 359 -0.53 -27.53 6.40
N LEU A 360 -0.71 -27.43 5.07
CA LEU A 360 -0.83 -26.15 4.37
C LEU A 360 -2.07 -25.37 4.85
N ASP A 361 -3.21 -26.02 4.95
CA ASP A 361 -4.45 -25.40 5.39
C ASP A 361 -4.36 -24.92 6.85
N ASP A 362 -3.81 -25.75 7.73
CA ASP A 362 -3.58 -25.37 9.13
C ASP A 362 -2.57 -24.24 9.28
N ALA A 363 -1.50 -24.21 8.46
CA ALA A 363 -0.52 -23.15 8.44
C ALA A 363 -1.12 -21.81 8.00
N VAL A 364 -1.97 -21.82 6.97
CA VAL A 364 -2.70 -20.63 6.49
C VAL A 364 -3.66 -20.13 7.56
N ARG A 365 -4.43 -21.00 8.21
CA ARG A 365 -5.36 -20.64 9.29
C ARG A 365 -4.64 -19.97 10.46
N ALA A 366 -3.55 -20.58 10.92
CA ALA A 366 -2.74 -20.01 12.01
C ALA A 366 -2.10 -18.66 11.64
N PHE A 367 -1.73 -18.48 10.37
CA PHE A 367 -1.27 -17.18 9.85
C PHE A 367 -2.39 -16.15 9.90
N GLU A 368 -3.58 -16.45 9.39
CA GLU A 368 -4.74 -15.55 9.37
C GLU A 368 -5.07 -14.99 10.76
N GLU A 369 -5.08 -15.84 11.78
CA GLU A 369 -5.35 -15.44 13.18
C GLU A 369 -4.34 -14.41 13.69
N ARG A 370 -3.05 -14.61 13.40
CA ARG A 370 -1.98 -13.65 13.78
C ARG A 370 -2.10 -12.34 12.99
N MET A 371 -2.37 -12.42 11.69
CA MET A 371 -2.56 -11.27 10.82
C MET A 371 -3.74 -10.42 11.28
N TRP A 372 -4.91 -11.01 11.54
CA TRP A 372 -6.10 -10.27 12.01
C TRP A 372 -5.85 -9.52 13.31
N ALA A 373 -5.18 -10.16 14.27
CA ALA A 373 -4.87 -9.53 15.55
C ALA A 373 -3.97 -8.30 15.38
N ARG A 374 -2.97 -8.38 14.50
CA ARG A 374 -2.04 -7.28 14.20
C ARG A 374 -2.72 -6.18 13.39
N ALA A 375 -3.35 -6.54 12.27
CA ALA A 375 -4.03 -5.60 11.37
C ALA A 375 -5.15 -4.83 12.08
N GLY A 376 -5.94 -5.51 12.93
CA GLY A 376 -7.01 -4.88 13.70
C GLY A 376 -6.52 -3.81 14.68
N ARG A 377 -5.32 -3.98 15.28
CA ARG A 377 -4.71 -2.93 16.11
C ARG A 377 -4.32 -1.71 15.28
N TRP A 378 -3.65 -1.93 14.17
CA TRP A 378 -3.21 -0.84 13.29
C TRP A 378 -4.38 -0.13 12.61
N ALA A 379 -5.41 -0.84 12.20
CA ALA A 379 -6.62 -0.24 11.65
C ALA A 379 -7.30 0.71 12.64
N LYS A 380 -7.32 0.39 13.94
CA LYS A 380 -7.83 1.30 14.99
C LYS A 380 -6.96 2.55 15.10
N ILE A 381 -5.63 2.40 15.16
CA ILE A 381 -4.69 3.52 15.30
C ILE A 381 -4.79 4.45 14.08
N THR A 382 -4.75 3.89 12.88
CA THR A 382 -4.79 4.68 11.64
C THR A 382 -6.14 5.34 11.40
N THR A 383 -7.25 4.70 11.81
CA THR A 383 -8.57 5.32 11.75
C THR A 383 -8.66 6.51 12.69
N ALA A 384 -8.24 6.36 13.94
CA ALA A 384 -8.18 7.47 14.90
C ALA A 384 -7.22 8.57 14.45
N GLY A 385 -6.08 8.20 13.85
CA GLY A 385 -5.13 9.14 13.26
C GLY A 385 -5.74 9.96 12.13
N LEU A 386 -6.44 9.32 11.17
CA LEU A 386 -7.10 10.05 10.09
C LEU A 386 -8.12 11.07 10.61
N GLU A 387 -8.89 10.71 11.62
CA GLU A 387 -9.85 11.62 12.25
C GLU A 387 -9.18 12.88 12.83
N ARG A 388 -8.01 12.72 13.45
CA ARG A 388 -7.23 13.81 14.05
C ARG A 388 -6.53 14.67 12.98
N LEU A 389 -5.98 14.06 11.92
CA LEU A 389 -5.26 14.77 10.85
C LEU A 389 -6.16 15.66 10.00
N VAL A 390 -7.45 15.36 9.89
CA VAL A 390 -8.44 16.18 9.19
C VAL A 390 -9.58 16.58 10.14
N SER A 391 -9.21 16.94 11.38
CA SER A 391 -10.11 17.44 12.42
C SER A 391 -10.60 18.87 12.15
N PRO A 392 -11.76 19.25 12.66
CA PRO A 392 -12.14 20.67 12.77
C PRO A 392 -11.17 21.52 13.60
N ASP A 393 -10.44 20.89 14.54
CA ASP A 393 -9.39 21.53 15.32
C ASP A 393 -8.00 21.10 14.79
N PRO A 394 -7.23 21.99 14.13
CA PRO A 394 -5.91 21.68 13.61
C PRO A 394 -4.88 21.27 14.68
N ALA A 395 -5.08 21.66 15.95
CA ALA A 395 -4.19 21.28 17.05
C ALA A 395 -4.17 19.75 17.29
N GLU A 396 -5.24 19.04 16.95
CA GLU A 396 -5.32 17.58 17.05
C GLU A 396 -4.28 16.88 16.16
N ALA A 397 -4.00 17.43 14.96
CA ALA A 397 -2.99 16.87 14.07
C ALA A 397 -1.59 16.99 14.70
N LEU A 398 -1.24 18.14 15.27
CA LEU A 398 0.04 18.35 15.93
C LEU A 398 0.19 17.43 17.16
N ALA A 399 -0.85 17.34 17.98
CA ALA A 399 -0.87 16.45 19.15
C ALA A 399 -0.70 14.97 18.73
N PHE A 400 -1.30 14.55 17.63
CA PHE A 400 -1.11 13.20 17.10
C PHE A 400 0.36 12.90 16.76
N PHE A 401 1.07 13.83 16.09
CA PHE A 401 2.48 13.64 15.78
C PHE A 401 3.37 13.70 17.02
N ASP A 402 3.09 14.58 17.97
CA ASP A 402 3.85 14.67 19.23
C ASP A 402 3.74 13.37 20.06
N GLU A 403 2.58 12.67 20.02
CA GLU A 403 2.38 11.37 20.65
C GLU A 403 3.14 10.22 19.97
N LEU A 404 3.40 10.32 18.66
CA LEU A 404 4.14 9.29 17.90
C LEU A 404 5.66 9.40 18.07
N GLN A 405 6.18 10.55 18.50
CA GLN A 405 7.61 10.72 18.69
C GLN A 405 8.04 10.05 20.01
N PRO A 406 9.10 9.21 19.99
CA PRO A 406 9.65 8.68 21.22
C PRO A 406 10.24 9.83 22.05
N SER A 407 9.83 9.90 23.31
CA SER A 407 10.38 10.83 24.33
C SER A 407 11.87 10.60 24.60
#